data_5e828a7acfbed709c0caf3ca3ebe5c09
#
_entry.id   5e828a7acfbed709c0caf3ca3ebe5c09
#
_cell.length_a   1.000
_cell.length_b   1.000
_cell.length_c   1.000
_cell.angle_alpha   90.00
_cell.angle_beta   90.00
_cell.angle_gamma   90.00
#
_symmetry.space_group_name_H-M   'P 1'
#
loop_
_entity.id
_entity.type
_entity.pdbx_description
1 polymer ?
#
loop_
_entity_poly.entity_id
_entity_poly.type
_entity_poly.pdbx_seq_one_letter_code
_entity_poly.pdbx_strand_id
1 'polypeptide(L)'
;MKEKIKKISYLTGIGALVGAALGILSNDILRLYPALASSQAYQKSKEALYAIGFREGLIRYVLIAPLVEELIFRVLLMVGGEKLLGRKVKTTTLLHVILVTISALAFALYHGNVVQGVYGLVAGVLLAMMWIRSKNLLPIYAMHSLANLSAYLLERNPEYWDRLDNISLMLTLLLVLIGNALVSGKVVFGNSEQHLL
;
A
#
# COMPACT_ATOMS: atom_id res chain seq x y z
N MET A 1 -12.29 24.78 -2.24
CA MET A 1 -11.44 24.19 -3.31
C MET A 1 -9.96 24.14 -2.91
N LYS A 2 -9.33 25.24 -2.53
CA LYS A 2 -7.89 25.31 -2.15
C LYS A 2 -7.52 24.33 -1.00
N GLU A 3 -8.30 24.25 0.07
CA GLU A 3 -8.03 23.35 1.21
C GLU A 3 -8.11 21.88 0.83
N LYS A 4 -9.07 21.48 -0.02
CA LYS A 4 -9.16 20.11 -0.52
C LYS A 4 -7.92 19.73 -1.34
N ILE A 5 -7.44 20.64 -2.19
CA ILE A 5 -6.21 20.41 -2.99
C ILE A 5 -5.01 20.26 -2.06
N LYS A 6 -4.81 21.13 -1.07
CA LYS A 6 -3.74 21.03 -0.08
C LYS A 6 -3.77 19.69 0.66
N LYS A 7 -4.95 19.27 1.13
CA LYS A 7 -5.12 17.97 1.80
C LYS A 7 -4.73 16.80 0.90
N ILE A 8 -5.19 16.79 -0.36
CA ILE A 8 -4.86 15.73 -1.32
C ILE A 8 -3.35 15.72 -1.62
N SER A 9 -2.73 16.89 -1.88
CA SER A 9 -1.28 16.99 -2.13
C SER A 9 -0.47 16.50 -0.93
N TYR A 10 -0.85 16.87 0.29
CA TYR A 10 -0.23 16.41 1.53
C TYR A 10 -0.32 14.89 1.68
N LEU A 11 -1.52 14.31 1.54
CA LEU A 11 -1.74 12.88 1.63
C LEU A 11 -1.02 12.11 0.51
N THR A 12 -0.88 12.71 -0.69
CA THR A 12 -0.12 12.12 -1.79
C THR A 12 1.37 12.04 -1.46
N GLY A 13 1.94 13.11 -0.88
CA GLY A 13 3.33 13.12 -0.42
C GLY A 13 3.60 12.07 0.67
N ILE A 14 2.73 11.99 1.68
CA ILE A 14 2.83 10.96 2.72
C ILE A 14 2.68 9.56 2.10
N GLY A 15 1.69 9.37 1.23
CA GLY A 15 1.48 8.10 0.54
C GLY A 15 2.72 7.64 -0.22
N ALA A 16 3.34 8.55 -0.98
CA ALA A 16 4.57 8.27 -1.71
C ALA A 16 5.71 7.82 -0.78
N LEU A 17 5.93 8.52 0.33
CA LEU A 17 6.97 8.16 1.31
C LEU A 17 6.70 6.82 1.99
N VAL A 18 5.47 6.60 2.46
CA VAL A 18 5.07 5.33 3.10
C VAL A 18 5.16 4.18 2.11
N GLY A 19 4.75 4.40 0.86
CA GLY A 19 4.86 3.41 -0.21
C GLY A 19 6.31 3.02 -0.47
N ALA A 20 7.20 3.99 -0.66
CA ALA A 20 8.64 3.71 -0.84
C ALA A 20 9.22 2.93 0.35
N ALA A 21 8.89 3.32 1.58
CA ALA A 21 9.32 2.61 2.78
C ALA A 21 8.78 1.18 2.84
N LEU A 22 7.53 0.93 2.45
CA LEU A 22 6.94 -0.41 2.38
C LEU A 22 7.67 -1.32 1.39
N GLY A 23 8.03 -0.80 0.20
CA GLY A 23 8.78 -1.57 -0.79
C GLY A 23 10.19 -1.92 -0.31
N ILE A 24 10.89 -1.01 0.37
CA ILE A 24 12.18 -1.28 1.00
C ILE A 24 12.02 -2.31 2.12
N LEU A 25 11.05 -2.10 3.02
CA LEU A 25 10.77 -3.00 4.14
C LEU A 25 10.47 -4.44 3.68
N SER A 26 9.74 -4.62 2.58
CA SER A 26 9.45 -5.95 2.04
C SER A 26 10.74 -6.67 1.63
N ASN A 27 11.69 -5.96 1.03
CA ASN A 27 12.98 -6.49 0.65
C ASN A 27 13.88 -6.78 1.86
N ASP A 28 13.89 -5.92 2.88
CA ASP A 28 14.59 -6.16 4.15
C ASP A 28 14.08 -7.45 4.83
N ILE A 29 12.77 -7.66 4.87
CA ILE A 29 12.17 -8.87 5.44
C ILE A 29 12.59 -10.12 4.66
N LEU A 30 12.54 -10.08 3.32
CA LEU A 30 12.97 -11.21 2.50
C LEU A 30 14.46 -11.53 2.67
N ARG A 31 15.29 -10.53 2.87
CA ARG A 31 16.72 -10.70 3.15
C ARG A 31 16.95 -11.37 4.52
N LEU A 32 16.21 -10.94 5.55
CA LEU A 32 16.33 -11.50 6.90
C LEU A 32 15.74 -12.90 7.02
N TYR A 33 14.79 -13.26 6.17
CA TYR A 33 14.11 -14.55 6.16
C TYR A 33 14.24 -15.26 4.80
N PRO A 34 15.44 -15.80 4.44
CA PRO A 34 15.69 -16.41 3.13
C PRO A 34 14.74 -17.56 2.78
N ALA A 35 14.19 -18.23 3.78
CA ALA A 35 13.18 -19.28 3.57
C ALA A 35 11.91 -18.77 2.88
N LEU A 36 11.52 -17.52 3.12
CA LEU A 36 10.41 -16.88 2.41
C LEU A 36 10.78 -16.60 0.96
N ALA A 37 11.97 -16.04 0.75
CA ALA A 37 12.50 -15.72 -0.58
C ALA A 37 12.69 -16.97 -1.45
N SER A 38 13.04 -18.12 -0.86
CA SER A 38 13.27 -19.39 -1.57
C SER A 38 11.99 -20.18 -1.88
N SER A 39 10.81 -19.72 -1.44
CA SER A 39 9.56 -20.41 -1.73
C SER A 39 9.29 -20.50 -3.23
N GLN A 40 8.93 -21.69 -3.73
CA GLN A 40 8.74 -21.96 -5.16
C GLN A 40 7.74 -20.99 -5.81
N ALA A 41 6.63 -20.70 -5.13
CA ALA A 41 5.61 -19.81 -5.66
C ALA A 41 6.11 -18.36 -5.78
N TYR A 42 6.92 -17.88 -4.83
CA TYR A 42 7.54 -16.55 -4.91
C TYR A 42 8.59 -16.49 -6.02
N GLN A 43 9.46 -17.50 -6.12
CA GLN A 43 10.48 -17.57 -7.20
C GLN A 43 9.85 -17.57 -8.59
N LYS A 44 8.77 -18.33 -8.78
CA LYS A 44 8.03 -18.32 -10.05
C LYS A 44 7.48 -16.95 -10.42
N SER A 45 6.94 -16.20 -9.44
CA SER A 45 6.48 -14.82 -9.64
C SER A 45 7.64 -13.88 -10.00
N LYS A 46 8.78 -14.07 -9.37
CA LYS A 46 10.00 -13.32 -9.63
C LYS A 46 10.58 -13.60 -11.02
N GLU A 47 10.65 -14.87 -11.42
CA GLU A 47 11.07 -15.26 -12.77
C GLU A 47 10.18 -14.63 -13.85
N ALA A 48 8.87 -14.64 -13.67
CA ALA A 48 7.95 -13.98 -14.58
C ALA A 48 8.20 -12.46 -14.67
N LEU A 49 8.55 -11.81 -13.56
CA LEU A 49 8.94 -10.40 -13.52
C LEU A 49 10.26 -10.14 -14.26
N TYR A 50 11.24 -11.03 -14.14
CA TYR A 50 12.53 -10.89 -14.81
C TYR A 50 12.49 -11.25 -16.30
N ALA A 51 11.55 -12.09 -16.73
CA ALA A 51 11.37 -12.48 -18.13
C ALA A 51 11.02 -11.29 -19.04
N ILE A 52 10.44 -10.23 -18.47
CA ILE A 52 10.14 -9.00 -19.20
C ILE A 52 11.27 -7.98 -19.07
N GLY A 53 11.45 -7.14 -20.10
CA GLY A 53 12.44 -6.07 -20.09
C GLY A 53 12.20 -5.04 -18.96
N PHE A 54 13.28 -4.38 -18.50
CA PHE A 54 13.22 -3.40 -17.41
C PHE A 54 12.15 -2.32 -17.63
N ARG A 55 12.12 -1.72 -18.83
CA ARG A 55 11.13 -0.68 -19.17
C ARG A 55 9.70 -1.19 -19.13
N GLU A 56 9.47 -2.37 -19.66
CA GLU A 56 8.15 -3.02 -19.66
C GLU A 56 7.69 -3.35 -18.24
N GLY A 57 8.61 -3.84 -17.40
CA GLY A 57 8.35 -4.08 -15.98
C GLY A 57 7.96 -2.81 -15.24
N LEU A 58 8.63 -1.68 -15.46
CA LEU A 58 8.23 -0.38 -14.90
C LEU A 58 6.80 -0.01 -15.31
N ILE A 59 6.47 -0.14 -16.59
CA ILE A 59 5.12 0.20 -17.07
C ILE A 59 4.07 -0.73 -16.46
N ARG A 60 4.29 -2.04 -16.50
CA ARG A 60 3.29 -3.02 -16.06
C ARG A 60 3.13 -3.04 -14.54
N TYR A 61 4.23 -3.21 -13.78
CA TYR A 61 4.16 -3.47 -12.33
C TYR A 61 4.15 -2.19 -11.48
N VAL A 62 4.73 -1.09 -11.98
CA VAL A 62 4.80 0.15 -11.22
C VAL A 62 3.67 1.12 -11.56
N LEU A 63 3.22 1.13 -12.82
CA LEU A 63 2.20 2.10 -13.25
C LEU A 63 0.83 1.45 -13.47
N ILE A 64 0.75 0.41 -14.31
CA ILE A 64 -0.56 -0.14 -14.73
C ILE A 64 -1.18 -1.00 -13.63
N ALA A 65 -0.44 -1.96 -13.08
CA ALA A 65 -0.99 -2.87 -12.08
C ALA A 65 -1.53 -2.12 -10.86
N PRO A 66 -0.78 -1.19 -10.19
CA PRO A 66 -1.31 -0.41 -9.09
C PRO A 66 -2.58 0.38 -9.45
N LEU A 67 -2.63 0.96 -10.63
CA LEU A 67 -3.82 1.71 -11.06
C LEU A 67 -5.05 0.80 -11.14
N VAL A 68 -4.93 -0.34 -11.81
CA VAL A 68 -6.03 -1.30 -11.98
C VAL A 68 -6.45 -1.88 -10.62
N GLU A 69 -5.50 -2.25 -9.80
CA GLU A 69 -5.75 -2.82 -8.47
C GLU A 69 -6.44 -1.81 -7.54
N GLU A 70 -6.01 -0.56 -7.51
CA GLU A 70 -6.67 0.45 -6.69
C GLU A 70 -8.09 0.77 -7.18
N LEU A 71 -8.33 0.74 -8.49
CA LEU A 71 -9.69 0.85 -9.04
C LEU A 71 -10.58 -0.30 -8.58
N ILE A 72 -10.08 -1.52 -8.58
CA ILE A 72 -10.86 -2.71 -8.17
C ILE A 72 -11.08 -2.70 -6.65
N PHE A 73 -10.00 -2.65 -5.86
CA PHE A 73 -10.08 -2.89 -4.42
C PHE A 73 -10.53 -1.68 -3.61
N ARG A 74 -10.32 -0.44 -4.09
CA ARG A 74 -10.70 0.80 -3.37
C ARG A 74 -11.91 1.46 -3.99
N VAL A 75 -11.91 1.67 -5.31
CA VAL A 75 -13.05 2.35 -5.92
C VAL A 75 -14.25 1.41 -6.03
N LEU A 76 -14.13 0.24 -6.66
CA LEU A 76 -15.27 -0.65 -6.85
C LEU A 76 -15.69 -1.34 -5.55
N LEU A 77 -14.76 -2.00 -4.85
CA LEU A 77 -15.09 -2.81 -3.67
C LEU A 77 -15.48 -1.92 -2.48
N MET A 78 -14.68 -0.90 -2.11
CA MET A 78 -15.01 -0.10 -0.92
C MET A 78 -16.18 0.85 -1.14
N VAL A 79 -16.29 1.53 -2.31
CA VAL A 79 -17.46 2.38 -2.61
C VAL A 79 -18.72 1.52 -2.76
N GLY A 80 -18.61 0.36 -3.43
CA GLY A 80 -19.70 -0.59 -3.54
C GLY A 80 -20.13 -1.12 -2.17
N GLY A 81 -19.17 -1.48 -1.33
CA GLY A 81 -19.40 -1.91 0.05
C GLY A 81 -20.04 -0.83 0.92
N GLU A 82 -19.59 0.43 0.81
CA GLU A 82 -20.23 1.56 1.51
C GLU A 82 -21.71 1.69 1.11
N LYS A 83 -22.05 1.56 -0.16
CA LYS A 83 -23.44 1.61 -0.65
C LYS A 83 -24.28 0.44 -0.16
N LEU A 84 -23.73 -0.79 -0.13
CA LEU A 84 -24.45 -1.99 0.24
C LEU A 84 -24.63 -2.13 1.76
N LEU A 85 -23.60 -1.84 2.53
CA LEU A 85 -23.52 -2.08 3.97
C LEU A 85 -23.83 -0.84 4.80
N GLY A 86 -23.66 0.36 4.26
CA GLY A 86 -23.80 1.62 5.02
C GLY A 86 -25.17 1.83 5.65
N ARG A 87 -26.24 1.26 5.05
CA ARG A 87 -27.59 1.29 5.64
C ARG A 87 -27.83 0.22 6.72
N LYS A 88 -26.97 -0.81 6.78
CA LYS A 88 -27.12 -1.98 7.66
C LYS A 88 -26.22 -1.90 8.89
N VAL A 89 -25.09 -1.19 8.77
CA VAL A 89 -24.08 -1.08 9.83
C VAL A 89 -24.36 0.16 10.67
N LYS A 90 -24.48 -0.05 12.00
CA LYS A 90 -24.92 0.98 12.92
C LYS A 90 -23.98 2.17 13.08
N THR A 91 -22.67 1.97 12.90
CA THR A 91 -21.67 3.03 13.08
C THR A 91 -20.70 3.09 11.90
N THR A 92 -20.29 4.31 11.54
CA THR A 92 -19.31 4.56 10.48
C THR A 92 -17.97 3.86 10.78
N THR A 93 -17.55 3.85 12.04
CA THR A 93 -16.30 3.18 12.44
C THR A 93 -16.34 1.67 12.15
N LEU A 94 -17.43 1.01 12.54
CA LEU A 94 -17.58 -0.43 12.27
C LEU A 94 -17.62 -0.71 10.77
N LEU A 95 -18.33 0.11 9.99
CA LEU A 95 -18.35 0.01 8.53
C LEU A 95 -16.94 0.12 7.93
N HIS A 96 -16.16 1.10 8.37
CA HIS A 96 -14.78 1.28 7.91
C HIS A 96 -13.90 0.07 8.26
N VAL A 97 -14.00 -0.46 9.50
CA VAL A 97 -13.25 -1.66 9.90
C VAL A 97 -13.59 -2.84 9.00
N ILE A 98 -14.89 -3.10 8.75
CA ILE A 98 -15.35 -4.18 7.87
C ILE A 98 -14.79 -3.99 6.46
N LEU A 99 -14.89 -2.80 5.88
CA LEU A 99 -14.45 -2.53 4.51
C LEU A 99 -12.94 -2.61 4.37
N VAL A 100 -12.17 -2.10 5.34
CA VAL A 100 -10.71 -2.25 5.37
C VAL A 100 -10.32 -3.72 5.41
N THR A 101 -10.94 -4.50 6.30
CA THR A 101 -10.65 -5.93 6.45
C THR A 101 -10.95 -6.69 5.15
N ILE A 102 -12.15 -6.51 4.58
CA ILE A 102 -12.54 -7.19 3.34
C ILE A 102 -11.61 -6.80 2.19
N SER A 103 -11.34 -5.50 2.02
CA SER A 103 -10.48 -5.00 0.94
C SER A 103 -9.04 -5.52 1.07
N ALA A 104 -8.47 -5.53 2.29
CA ALA A 104 -7.11 -6.02 2.53
C ALA A 104 -6.99 -7.53 2.34
N LEU A 105 -7.96 -8.30 2.82
CA LEU A 105 -7.99 -9.76 2.60
C LEU A 105 -8.15 -10.12 1.13
N ALA A 106 -9.07 -9.47 0.42
CA ALA A 106 -9.25 -9.69 -1.01
C ALA A 106 -7.97 -9.35 -1.80
N PHE A 107 -7.30 -8.25 -1.43
CA PHE A 107 -6.05 -7.83 -2.03
C PHE A 107 -4.91 -8.83 -1.75
N ALA A 108 -4.81 -9.35 -0.53
CA ALA A 108 -3.84 -10.38 -0.17
C ALA A 108 -4.03 -11.67 -0.96
N LEU A 109 -5.28 -12.15 -1.06
CA LEU A 109 -5.62 -13.37 -1.79
C LEU A 109 -5.39 -13.25 -3.30
N TYR A 110 -5.59 -12.06 -3.86
CA TYR A 110 -5.34 -11.77 -5.28
C TYR A 110 -3.89 -12.08 -5.72
N HIS A 111 -2.92 -11.94 -4.83
CA HIS A 111 -1.51 -12.15 -5.15
C HIS A 111 -1.11 -13.64 -5.37
N GLY A 112 -1.93 -14.59 -4.97
CA GLY A 112 -1.78 -16.01 -5.30
C GLY A 112 -0.60 -16.75 -4.66
N ASN A 113 0.21 -16.10 -3.82
CA ASN A 113 1.25 -16.75 -3.01
C ASN A 113 1.36 -16.13 -1.61
N VAL A 114 1.81 -16.93 -0.65
CA VAL A 114 1.82 -16.55 0.77
C VAL A 114 2.71 -15.34 1.04
N VAL A 115 3.88 -15.26 0.41
CA VAL A 115 4.85 -14.17 0.64
C VAL A 115 4.26 -12.84 0.22
N GLN A 116 3.78 -12.77 -1.02
CA GLN A 116 3.14 -11.56 -1.54
C GLN A 116 1.78 -11.31 -0.86
N GLY A 117 1.07 -12.37 -0.46
CA GLY A 117 -0.19 -12.26 0.29
C GLY A 117 -0.03 -11.60 1.65
N VAL A 118 0.98 -11.98 2.43
CA VAL A 118 1.27 -11.33 3.72
C VAL A 118 1.65 -9.86 3.54
N TYR A 119 2.54 -9.58 2.59
CA TYR A 119 2.89 -8.20 2.24
C TYR A 119 1.65 -7.42 1.75
N GLY A 120 0.87 -8.02 0.85
CA GLY A 120 -0.35 -7.46 0.30
C GLY A 120 -1.42 -7.19 1.37
N LEU A 121 -1.51 -8.02 2.42
CA LEU A 121 -2.40 -7.77 3.55
C LEU A 121 -2.03 -6.47 4.28
N VAL A 122 -0.76 -6.31 4.63
CA VAL A 122 -0.26 -5.10 5.33
C VAL A 122 -0.43 -3.86 4.46
N ALA A 123 0.04 -3.93 3.21
CA ALA A 123 -0.13 -2.84 2.25
C ALA A 123 -1.61 -2.54 1.99
N GLY A 124 -2.44 -3.58 1.87
CA GLY A 124 -3.88 -3.48 1.65
C GLY A 124 -4.61 -2.73 2.75
N VAL A 125 -4.26 -2.97 4.03
CA VAL A 125 -4.79 -2.21 5.17
C VAL A 125 -4.42 -0.72 5.05
N LEU A 126 -3.15 -0.41 4.83
CA LEU A 126 -2.66 0.97 4.74
C LEU A 126 -3.27 1.72 3.55
N LEU A 127 -3.38 1.08 2.39
CA LEU A 127 -4.02 1.63 1.20
C LEU A 127 -5.51 1.89 1.42
N ALA A 128 -6.22 0.96 2.09
CA ALA A 128 -7.64 1.13 2.43
C ALA A 128 -7.85 2.28 3.45
N MET A 129 -6.98 2.42 4.45
CA MET A 129 -7.00 3.54 5.39
C MET A 129 -6.72 4.87 4.69
N MET A 130 -5.76 4.91 3.77
CA MET A 130 -5.46 6.08 2.94
C MET A 130 -6.67 6.45 2.06
N TRP A 131 -7.38 5.46 1.49
CA TRP A 131 -8.62 5.67 0.75
C TRP A 131 -9.70 6.31 1.61
N ILE A 132 -9.96 5.77 2.81
CA ILE A 132 -10.96 6.33 3.73
C ILE A 132 -10.64 7.81 4.03
N ARG A 133 -9.37 8.12 4.24
CA ARG A 133 -8.90 9.47 4.59
C ARG A 133 -8.95 10.46 3.44
N SER A 134 -8.57 10.02 2.25
CA SER A 134 -8.44 10.90 1.08
C SER A 134 -9.70 10.97 0.23
N LYS A 135 -10.45 9.85 0.15
CA LYS A 135 -11.53 9.63 -0.84
C LYS A 135 -11.09 10.04 -2.25
N ASN A 136 -9.81 9.80 -2.55
CA ASN A 136 -9.19 10.19 -3.81
C ASN A 136 -8.17 9.15 -4.25
N LEU A 137 -8.14 8.86 -5.56
CA LEU A 137 -7.26 7.84 -6.13
C LEU A 137 -5.78 8.22 -6.07
N LEU A 138 -5.44 9.51 -6.19
CA LEU A 138 -4.05 9.95 -6.32
C LEU A 138 -3.15 9.57 -5.13
N PRO A 139 -3.54 9.78 -3.85
CA PRO A 139 -2.71 9.37 -2.71
C PRO A 139 -2.48 7.86 -2.62
N ILE A 140 -3.50 7.04 -2.87
CA ILE A 140 -3.37 5.58 -2.82
C ILE A 140 -2.56 5.06 -4.01
N TYR A 141 -2.77 5.61 -5.20
CA TYR A 141 -1.99 5.26 -6.37
C TYR A 141 -0.51 5.62 -6.20
N ALA A 142 -0.19 6.82 -5.69
CA ALA A 142 1.18 7.20 -5.39
C ALA A 142 1.83 6.26 -4.36
N MET A 143 1.11 5.92 -3.28
CA MET A 143 1.58 5.00 -2.27
C MET A 143 1.88 3.62 -2.85
N HIS A 144 0.96 3.05 -3.61
CA HIS A 144 1.11 1.73 -4.21
C HIS A 144 2.22 1.70 -5.28
N SER A 145 2.22 2.67 -6.19
CA SER A 145 3.23 2.76 -7.25
C SER A 145 4.64 2.93 -6.70
N LEU A 146 4.83 3.73 -5.64
CA LEU A 146 6.14 3.90 -5.00
C LEU A 146 6.57 2.65 -4.21
N ALA A 147 5.63 1.90 -3.62
CA ALA A 147 5.92 0.61 -3.01
C ALA A 147 6.43 -0.39 -4.05
N ASN A 148 5.73 -0.50 -5.18
CA ASN A 148 6.15 -1.38 -6.26
C ASN A 148 7.44 -0.91 -6.94
N LEU A 149 7.65 0.41 -7.08
CA LEU A 149 8.88 0.95 -7.66
C LEU A 149 10.10 0.60 -6.82
N SER A 150 10.07 0.87 -5.51
CA SER A 150 11.21 0.60 -4.62
C SER A 150 11.49 -0.90 -4.53
N ALA A 151 10.47 -1.75 -4.40
CA ALA A 151 10.63 -3.19 -4.44
C ALA A 151 11.25 -3.65 -5.77
N TYR A 152 10.72 -3.18 -6.90
CA TYR A 152 11.19 -3.54 -8.24
C TYR A 152 12.64 -3.13 -8.49
N LEU A 153 13.03 -1.92 -8.08
CA LEU A 153 14.40 -1.44 -8.26
C LEU A 153 15.39 -2.23 -7.41
N LEU A 154 15.06 -2.54 -6.16
CA LEU A 154 15.90 -3.34 -5.28
C LEU A 154 16.04 -4.77 -5.78
N GLU A 155 14.97 -5.40 -6.21
CA GLU A 155 15.03 -6.75 -6.76
C GLU A 155 15.85 -6.86 -8.04
N ARG A 156 15.86 -5.81 -8.87
CA ARG A 156 16.63 -5.77 -10.14
C ARG A 156 18.10 -5.41 -9.96
N ASN A 157 18.49 -4.93 -8.80
CA ASN A 157 19.85 -4.49 -8.51
C ASN A 157 20.34 -5.15 -7.20
N PRO A 158 20.76 -6.42 -7.27
CA PRO A 158 21.15 -7.21 -6.09
C PRO A 158 22.24 -6.56 -5.24
N GLU A 159 23.11 -5.76 -5.86
CA GLU A 159 24.17 -5.03 -5.16
C GLU A 159 23.66 -3.98 -4.18
N TYR A 160 22.45 -3.48 -4.35
CA TYR A 160 21.81 -2.60 -3.37
C TYR A 160 21.13 -3.39 -2.27
N TRP A 161 20.73 -4.61 -2.54
CA TRP A 161 20.15 -5.51 -1.57
C TRP A 161 21.10 -5.81 -0.40
N ASP A 162 22.38 -6.04 -0.70
CA ASP A 162 23.39 -6.33 0.30
C ASP A 162 23.73 -5.11 1.20
N ARG A 163 23.34 -3.92 0.79
CA ARG A 163 23.53 -2.67 1.58
C ARG A 163 22.41 -2.41 2.57
N LEU A 164 21.27 -3.10 2.42
CA LEU A 164 20.18 -3.00 3.38
C LEU A 164 20.59 -3.71 4.68
N ASP A 165 20.44 -3.04 5.79
CA ASP A 165 20.84 -3.52 7.12
C ASP A 165 19.75 -3.29 8.16
N ASN A 166 20.06 -3.56 9.42
CA ASN A 166 19.11 -3.36 10.50
C ASN A 166 18.72 -1.88 10.68
N ILE A 167 19.57 -0.94 10.30
CA ILE A 167 19.27 0.49 10.33
C ILE A 167 18.24 0.82 9.26
N SER A 168 18.40 0.29 8.04
CA SER A 168 17.43 0.41 6.96
C SER A 168 16.05 -0.13 7.41
N LEU A 169 16.01 -1.31 8.00
CA LEU A 169 14.80 -1.91 8.55
C LEU A 169 14.13 -1.01 9.61
N MET A 170 14.90 -0.50 10.55
CA MET A 170 14.37 0.39 11.59
C MET A 170 13.83 1.69 11.02
N LEU A 171 14.54 2.32 10.08
CA LEU A 171 14.11 3.56 9.44
C LEU A 171 12.85 3.37 8.61
N THR A 172 12.73 2.29 7.85
CA THR A 172 11.54 2.01 7.05
C THR A 172 10.34 1.67 7.91
N LEU A 173 10.50 0.91 8.99
CA LEU A 173 9.46 0.69 10.00
C LEU A 173 9.00 2.00 10.64
N LEU A 174 9.93 2.87 11.03
CA LEU A 174 9.61 4.17 11.62
C LEU A 174 8.84 5.05 10.64
N LEU A 175 9.24 5.11 9.38
CA LEU A 175 8.54 5.86 8.33
C LEU A 175 7.12 5.33 8.09
N VAL A 176 6.92 4.03 8.10
CA VAL A 176 5.58 3.41 7.98
C VAL A 176 4.72 3.77 9.19
N LEU A 177 5.27 3.69 10.41
CA LEU A 177 4.54 4.04 11.63
C LEU A 177 4.16 5.52 11.69
N ILE A 178 5.11 6.42 11.39
CA ILE A 178 4.85 7.87 11.34
C ILE A 178 3.82 8.18 10.25
N GLY A 179 3.99 7.62 9.05
CA GLY A 179 3.05 7.81 7.94
C GLY A 179 1.64 7.36 8.31
N ASN A 180 1.52 6.21 8.97
CA ASN A 180 0.24 5.72 9.45
C ASN A 180 -0.38 6.63 10.52
N ALA A 181 0.41 7.14 11.46
CA ALA A 181 -0.05 8.12 12.46
C ALA A 181 -0.54 9.42 11.81
N LEU A 182 0.17 9.91 10.80
CA LEU A 182 -0.22 11.11 10.04
C LEU A 182 -1.49 10.87 9.23
N VAL A 183 -1.63 9.70 8.61
CA VAL A 183 -2.85 9.32 7.88
C VAL A 183 -4.03 9.14 8.83
N SER A 184 -3.84 8.58 10.02
CA SER A 184 -4.92 8.40 11.00
C SER A 184 -5.45 9.71 11.60
N GLY A 185 -4.78 10.83 11.38
CA GLY A 185 -5.28 12.18 11.68
C GLY A 185 -5.23 12.62 13.13
N LYS A 186 -4.66 11.80 14.02
CA LYS A 186 -4.54 12.17 15.45
C LYS A 186 -3.51 13.27 15.72
N VAL A 187 -2.59 13.50 14.78
CA VAL A 187 -1.44 14.39 14.98
C VAL A 187 -1.60 15.77 14.31
N VAL A 188 -2.27 15.84 13.14
CA VAL A 188 -2.18 17.04 12.28
C VAL A 188 -3.49 17.86 12.21
N PHE A 189 -4.63 17.23 12.37
CA PHE A 189 -5.91 17.93 12.30
C PHE A 189 -6.63 17.75 13.64
N GLY A 190 -6.32 18.64 14.59
CA GLY A 190 -7.08 18.74 15.83
C GLY A 190 -8.58 18.84 15.53
N ASN A 191 -9.40 18.50 16.48
CA ASN A 191 -10.87 18.29 16.51
C ASN A 191 -11.79 19.22 15.68
N SER A 192 -11.27 19.99 14.73
CA SER A 192 -12.05 20.95 13.93
C SER A 192 -12.88 20.34 12.79
N GLU A 193 -12.76 19.03 12.52
CA GLU A 193 -13.54 18.38 11.46
C GLU A 193 -14.79 17.62 11.94
N GLN A 194 -15.16 17.68 13.23
CA GLN A 194 -16.39 17.02 13.72
C GLN A 194 -17.70 17.75 13.36
N HIS A 195 -17.63 18.90 12.69
CA HIS A 195 -18.82 19.70 12.34
C HIS A 195 -19.11 19.80 10.83
N LEU A 196 -18.47 18.98 9.98
CA LEU A 196 -18.71 19.01 8.52
C LEU A 196 -19.05 17.61 7.96
N LEU A 197 -19.98 16.90 8.59
CA LEU A 197 -20.68 15.77 7.98
C LEU A 197 -22.19 16.00 8.15
#